data_03d834c1e5b0bd95f1f63e5547cb9ce5
#
_entry.id   03d834c1e5b0bd95f1f63e5547cb9ce5
#
_cell.length_a   1.000
_cell.length_b   1.000
_cell.length_c   1.000
_cell.angle_alpha   90.00
_cell.angle_beta   90.00
_cell.angle_gamma   90.00
#
_symmetry.space_group_name_H-M   'P 1'
#
loop_
_entity.id
_entity.type
_entity.pdbx_description
1 polymer ?
#
loop_
_entity_poly.entity_id
_entity_poly.type
_entity_poly.pdbx_seq_one_letter_code
_entity_poly.pdbx_strand_id
1 'polypeptide(L)'
;NAYPRTKDWGTKMEEVSLSSFRQNIDWQLNSVFHLVQLLSIHMKEINQGSVVNIASVYGIVGNDFTVYEGTDMTSPVAYSAIKGGLINMNRYLASYFGKNNLRFNCVSPGGIQHKQSSKFIKNYNAKVPMKRMGTPEDIAPTVSFLLSEKANYITGQNIAIDGGWTAI
;
A
#
# COMPACT_ATOMS: atom_id res chain seq x y z
N ASN A 1 8.39 0.09 -2.50
CA ASN A 1 7.69 -1.05 -3.12
C ASN A 1 7.58 -0.86 -4.62
N ALA A 2 8.48 -1.46 -5.39
CA ALA A 2 8.24 -1.70 -6.79
C ALA A 2 7.15 -2.78 -6.92
N TYR A 3 6.32 -2.67 -7.94
CA TYR A 3 5.35 -3.73 -8.23
C TYR A 3 5.41 -4.07 -9.72
N PRO A 4 6.15 -5.11 -10.08
CA PRO A 4 6.10 -5.66 -11.42
C PRO A 4 4.66 -6.09 -11.74
N ARG A 5 4.29 -6.07 -13.02
CA ARG A 5 2.91 -6.30 -13.46
C ARG A 5 2.88 -7.36 -14.54
N THR A 6 1.88 -8.20 -14.53
CA THR A 6 1.57 -9.10 -15.64
C THR A 6 0.97 -8.31 -16.81
N LYS A 7 0.88 -8.94 -18.01
CA LYS A 7 0.35 -8.28 -19.20
C LYS A 7 -1.12 -7.90 -19.08
N ASP A 8 -1.90 -8.66 -18.31
CA ASP A 8 -3.33 -8.45 -18.07
C ASP A 8 -3.60 -7.62 -16.79
N TRP A 9 -2.57 -6.96 -16.25
CA TRP A 9 -2.73 -5.99 -15.18
C TRP A 9 -3.56 -4.80 -15.66
N GLY A 10 -4.70 -4.57 -15.04
CA GLY A 10 -5.59 -3.49 -15.46
C GLY A 10 -6.60 -3.88 -16.54
N THR A 11 -6.79 -5.17 -16.81
CA THR A 11 -7.96 -5.67 -17.54
C THR A 11 -9.18 -5.77 -16.62
N LYS A 12 -10.36 -6.00 -17.19
CA LYS A 12 -11.58 -6.24 -16.42
C LYS A 12 -11.40 -7.50 -15.55
N MET A 13 -12.06 -7.53 -14.41
CA MET A 13 -11.93 -8.62 -13.43
C MET A 13 -12.21 -9.99 -14.05
N GLU A 14 -13.20 -10.08 -14.95
CA GLU A 14 -13.62 -11.31 -15.61
C GLU A 14 -12.57 -11.85 -16.61
N GLU A 15 -11.65 -11.01 -17.05
CA GLU A 15 -10.62 -11.34 -18.03
C GLU A 15 -9.26 -11.68 -17.40
N VAL A 16 -9.11 -11.45 -16.08
CA VAL A 16 -7.85 -11.73 -15.38
C VAL A 16 -7.66 -13.23 -15.22
N SER A 17 -6.56 -13.75 -15.76
CA SER A 17 -6.24 -15.16 -15.60
C SER A 17 -5.81 -15.50 -14.17
N LEU A 18 -6.18 -16.69 -13.68
CA LEU A 18 -5.77 -17.15 -12.35
C LEU A 18 -4.25 -17.25 -12.21
N SER A 19 -3.54 -17.60 -13.28
CA SER A 19 -2.07 -17.64 -13.30
C SER A 19 -1.47 -16.25 -13.11
N SER A 20 -2.02 -15.25 -13.78
CA SER A 20 -1.61 -13.85 -13.62
C SER A 20 -1.89 -13.33 -12.21
N PHE A 21 -3.07 -13.61 -11.67
CA PHE A 21 -3.40 -13.23 -10.29
C PHE A 21 -2.39 -13.83 -9.31
N ARG A 22 -2.09 -15.13 -9.42
CA ARG A 22 -1.08 -15.81 -8.59
C ARG A 22 0.31 -15.17 -8.73
N GLN A 23 0.73 -14.88 -9.94
CA GLN A 23 2.04 -14.27 -10.21
C GLN A 23 2.15 -12.86 -9.61
N ASN A 24 1.10 -12.05 -9.67
CA ASN A 24 1.09 -10.73 -9.01
C ASN A 24 1.14 -10.86 -7.48
N ILE A 25 0.44 -11.82 -6.88
CA ILE A 25 0.55 -12.12 -5.44
C ILE A 25 1.99 -12.52 -5.08
N ASP A 26 2.59 -13.41 -5.87
CA ASP A 26 3.96 -13.87 -5.65
C ASP A 26 4.96 -12.70 -5.70
N TRP A 27 4.89 -11.88 -6.74
CA TRP A 27 5.81 -10.76 -6.92
C TRP A 27 5.66 -9.64 -5.91
N GLN A 28 4.46 -9.38 -5.38
CA GLN A 28 4.17 -8.16 -4.65
C GLN A 28 3.79 -8.38 -3.18
N LEU A 29 3.36 -9.59 -2.81
CA LEU A 29 3.05 -9.94 -1.43
C LEU A 29 4.05 -10.96 -0.87
N ASN A 30 4.27 -12.07 -1.57
CA ASN A 30 5.18 -13.12 -1.10
C ASN A 30 6.63 -12.61 -1.04
N SER A 31 7.07 -11.81 -2.01
CA SER A 31 8.40 -11.18 -1.98
C SER A 31 8.60 -10.26 -0.77
N VAL A 32 7.56 -9.51 -0.39
CA VAL A 32 7.61 -8.65 0.81
C VAL A 32 7.66 -9.51 2.07
N PHE A 33 6.84 -10.56 2.14
CA PHE A 33 6.88 -11.51 3.24
C PHE A 33 8.30 -12.10 3.40
N HIS A 34 8.89 -12.60 2.32
CA HIS A 34 10.22 -13.22 2.36
C HIS A 34 11.31 -12.24 2.77
N LEU A 35 11.28 -11.01 2.23
CA LEU A 35 12.22 -9.96 2.63
C LEU A 35 12.09 -9.63 4.13
N VAL A 36 10.88 -9.45 4.62
CA VAL A 36 10.62 -9.16 6.04
C VAL A 36 11.04 -10.33 6.92
N GLN A 37 10.80 -11.57 6.50
CA GLN A 37 11.23 -12.77 7.22
C GLN A 37 12.75 -12.76 7.42
N LEU A 38 13.53 -12.52 6.35
CA LEU A 38 15.00 -12.48 6.41
C LEU A 38 15.50 -11.33 7.28
N LEU A 39 14.96 -10.13 7.10
CA LEU A 39 15.36 -8.95 7.89
C LEU A 39 15.03 -9.11 9.37
N SER A 40 13.90 -9.72 9.69
CA SER A 40 13.45 -9.91 11.08
C SER A 40 14.38 -10.82 11.89
N ILE A 41 15.10 -11.74 11.25
CA ILE A 41 16.11 -12.58 11.91
C ILE A 41 17.21 -11.67 12.51
N HIS A 42 17.81 -10.85 11.67
CA HIS A 42 18.88 -9.95 12.09
C HIS A 42 18.39 -8.86 13.06
N MET A 43 17.24 -8.23 12.76
CA MET A 43 16.66 -7.22 13.65
C MET A 43 16.38 -7.78 15.04
N LYS A 44 15.95 -9.04 15.14
CA LYS A 44 15.73 -9.73 16.41
C LYS A 44 17.02 -9.94 17.20
N GLU A 45 18.13 -10.28 16.53
CA GLU A 45 19.44 -10.45 17.18
C GLU A 45 19.92 -9.16 17.85
N ILE A 46 19.74 -8.01 17.18
CA ILE A 46 20.12 -6.70 17.73
C ILE A 46 19.02 -6.05 18.57
N ASN A 47 17.88 -6.72 18.75
CA ASN A 47 16.72 -6.24 19.51
C ASN A 47 16.24 -4.83 19.10
N GLN A 48 16.29 -4.52 17.83
CA GLN A 48 15.91 -3.22 17.26
C GLN A 48 15.53 -3.34 15.79
N GLY A 49 14.42 -2.72 15.39
CA GLY A 49 14.03 -2.65 13.98
C GLY A 49 12.74 -1.89 13.75
N SER A 50 12.66 -1.25 12.59
CA SER A 50 11.44 -0.60 12.12
C SER A 50 11.24 -0.88 10.64
N VAL A 51 10.07 -1.38 10.29
CA VAL A 51 9.66 -1.65 8.92
C VAL A 51 8.42 -0.84 8.60
N VAL A 52 8.44 -0.14 7.46
CA VAL A 52 7.26 0.56 6.93
C VAL A 52 6.92 -0.02 5.56
N ASN A 53 5.77 -0.65 5.46
CA ASN A 53 5.24 -1.15 4.20
C ASN A 53 4.35 -0.10 3.53
N ILE A 54 4.55 0.11 2.22
CA ILE A 54 3.69 1.00 1.44
C ILE A 54 2.50 0.18 0.90
N ALA A 55 1.35 0.34 1.56
CA ALA A 55 0.10 -0.27 1.15
C ALA A 55 -0.67 0.65 0.16
N SER A 56 -1.96 0.84 0.36
CA SER A 56 -2.82 1.74 -0.44
C SER A 56 -4.17 1.92 0.25
N VAL A 57 -4.87 3.01 -0.04
CA VAL A 57 -6.29 3.16 0.34
C VAL A 57 -7.14 2.00 -0.18
N TYR A 58 -6.81 1.42 -1.33
CA TYR A 58 -7.50 0.23 -1.87
C TYR A 58 -7.15 -1.09 -1.14
N GLY A 59 -6.35 -1.05 -0.11
CA GLY A 59 -6.24 -2.10 0.89
C GLY A 59 -7.10 -1.86 2.13
N ILE A 60 -7.74 -0.69 2.24
CA ILE A 60 -8.58 -0.27 3.38
C ILE A 60 -10.06 -0.27 2.97
N VAL A 61 -10.36 0.31 1.82
CA VAL A 61 -11.73 0.50 1.30
C VAL A 61 -11.86 -0.10 -0.10
N GLY A 62 -13.10 -0.33 -0.53
CA GLY A 62 -13.40 -0.74 -1.91
C GLY A 62 -12.99 0.32 -2.92
N ASN A 63 -12.73 -0.12 -4.14
CA ASN A 63 -12.32 0.75 -5.22
C ASN A 63 -13.51 1.58 -5.75
N ASP A 64 -13.34 2.88 -5.89
CA ASP A 64 -14.30 3.71 -6.60
C ASP A 64 -13.97 3.68 -8.11
N PHE A 65 -14.73 2.90 -8.86
CA PHE A 65 -14.53 2.76 -10.30
C PHE A 65 -14.95 3.99 -11.10
N THR A 66 -15.72 4.91 -10.52
CA THR A 66 -16.16 6.13 -11.22
C THR A 66 -15.00 7.07 -11.56
N VAL A 67 -13.88 6.99 -10.83
CA VAL A 67 -12.69 7.78 -11.15
C VAL A 67 -12.03 7.38 -12.48
N TYR A 68 -12.30 6.16 -12.95
CA TYR A 68 -11.77 5.64 -14.21
C TYR A 68 -12.70 5.89 -15.41
N GLU A 69 -13.91 6.42 -15.20
CA GLU A 69 -14.88 6.67 -16.28
C GLU A 69 -14.32 7.60 -17.34
N GLY A 70 -14.48 7.18 -18.60
CA GLY A 70 -13.96 7.92 -19.77
C GLY A 70 -12.43 7.88 -19.89
N THR A 71 -11.79 6.84 -19.32
CA THR A 71 -10.36 6.55 -19.48
C THR A 71 -10.16 5.09 -19.87
N ASP A 72 -8.98 4.75 -20.40
CA ASP A 72 -8.57 3.36 -20.67
C ASP A 72 -7.98 2.67 -19.42
N MET A 73 -8.17 3.25 -18.24
CA MET A 73 -7.63 2.74 -16.98
C MET A 73 -8.71 2.00 -16.19
N THR A 74 -8.26 1.02 -15.38
CA THR A 74 -9.08 0.42 -14.31
C THR A 74 -8.21 0.04 -13.12
N SER A 75 -8.84 -0.33 -12.02
CA SER A 75 -8.13 -0.81 -10.83
C SER A 75 -8.02 -2.33 -10.86
N PRO A 76 -6.79 -2.89 -10.83
CA PRO A 76 -6.59 -4.34 -10.87
C PRO A 76 -7.09 -5.02 -9.60
N VAL A 77 -7.81 -6.13 -9.73
CA VAL A 77 -8.30 -6.91 -8.56
C VAL A 77 -7.16 -7.42 -7.68
N ALA A 78 -6.05 -7.86 -8.28
CA ALA A 78 -4.87 -8.32 -7.55
C ALA A 78 -4.26 -7.21 -6.67
N TYR A 79 -4.34 -5.94 -7.11
CA TYR A 79 -3.82 -4.82 -6.32
C TYR A 79 -4.52 -4.69 -4.96
N SER A 80 -5.84 -4.71 -4.94
CA SER A 80 -6.61 -4.62 -3.69
C SER A 80 -6.34 -5.80 -2.76
N ALA A 81 -6.28 -7.02 -3.29
CA ALA A 81 -5.94 -8.21 -2.53
C ALA A 81 -4.55 -8.12 -1.90
N ILE A 82 -3.54 -7.71 -2.68
CA ILE A 82 -2.16 -7.52 -2.23
C ILE A 82 -2.09 -6.45 -1.14
N LYS A 83 -2.68 -5.29 -1.37
CA LYS A 83 -2.59 -4.16 -0.43
C LYS A 83 -3.34 -4.43 0.87
N GLY A 84 -4.49 -5.09 0.81
CA GLY A 84 -5.19 -5.59 2.00
C GLY A 84 -4.39 -6.65 2.74
N GLY A 85 -3.78 -7.59 2.01
CA GLY A 85 -2.89 -8.61 2.56
C GLY A 85 -1.69 -8.00 3.29
N LEU A 86 -1.04 -6.98 2.72
CA LEU A 86 0.08 -6.27 3.35
C LEU A 86 -0.33 -5.62 4.67
N ILE A 87 -1.49 -4.94 4.71
CA ILE A 87 -1.98 -4.29 5.93
C ILE A 87 -2.21 -5.31 7.05
N ASN A 88 -2.85 -6.44 6.74
CA ASN A 88 -3.14 -7.44 7.77
C ASN A 88 -1.90 -8.24 8.16
N MET A 89 -1.02 -8.57 7.21
CA MET A 89 0.28 -9.18 7.50
C MET A 89 1.11 -8.30 8.44
N ASN A 90 1.07 -6.99 8.24
CA ASN A 90 1.77 -6.03 9.09
C ASN A 90 1.29 -6.06 10.56
N ARG A 91 -0.02 -6.23 10.79
CA ARG A 91 -0.58 -6.40 12.13
C ARG A 91 -0.08 -7.70 12.79
N TYR A 92 -0.04 -8.79 12.03
CA TYR A 92 0.52 -10.05 12.50
C TYR A 92 1.98 -9.88 12.92
N LEU A 93 2.80 -9.25 12.09
CA LEU A 93 4.23 -9.02 12.36
C LEU A 93 4.45 -8.15 13.60
N ALA A 94 3.66 -7.09 13.76
CA ALA A 94 3.71 -6.22 14.92
C ALA A 94 3.37 -6.98 16.21
N SER A 95 2.36 -7.84 16.19
CA SER A 95 1.98 -8.68 17.34
C SER A 95 3.05 -9.73 17.64
N TYR A 96 3.59 -10.38 16.62
CA TYR A 96 4.55 -11.47 16.79
C TYR A 96 5.92 -10.99 17.30
N PHE A 97 6.42 -9.86 16.76
CA PHE A 97 7.76 -9.33 17.04
C PHE A 97 7.80 -8.19 18.06
N GLY A 98 6.67 -7.72 18.57
CA GLY A 98 6.63 -6.59 19.50
C GLY A 98 7.51 -6.79 20.74
N LYS A 99 7.56 -8.00 21.30
CA LYS A 99 8.44 -8.36 22.42
C LYS A 99 9.94 -8.28 22.12
N ASN A 100 10.32 -8.19 20.86
CA ASN A 100 11.70 -8.05 20.39
C ASN A 100 12.06 -6.61 20.01
N ASN A 101 11.25 -5.63 20.41
CA ASN A 101 11.42 -4.22 20.07
C ASN A 101 11.46 -3.95 18.55
N LEU A 102 10.74 -4.78 17.75
CA LEU A 102 10.59 -4.58 16.33
C LEU A 102 9.23 -3.96 16.05
N ARG A 103 9.22 -2.92 15.22
CA ARG A 103 8.01 -2.20 14.85
C ARG A 103 7.68 -2.41 13.37
N PHE A 104 6.43 -2.65 13.09
CA PHE A 104 5.91 -2.86 11.73
C PHE A 104 4.69 -1.98 11.52
N ASN A 105 4.78 -1.04 10.58
CA ASN A 105 3.69 -0.14 10.25
C ASN A 105 3.44 -0.10 8.73
N CYS A 106 2.23 0.29 8.34
CA CYS A 106 1.88 0.57 6.96
C CYS A 106 1.60 2.06 6.77
N VAL A 107 1.95 2.54 5.59
CA VAL A 107 1.44 3.79 5.05
C VAL A 107 0.57 3.44 3.84
N SER A 108 -0.64 3.97 3.80
CA SER A 108 -1.62 3.77 2.73
C SER A 108 -1.85 5.07 1.97
N PRO A 109 -1.08 5.35 0.91
CA PRO A 109 -1.32 6.52 0.08
C PRO A 109 -2.65 6.44 -0.66
N GLY A 110 -3.28 7.61 -0.87
CA GLY A 110 -4.26 7.82 -1.91
C GLY A 110 -3.61 7.85 -3.29
N GLY A 111 -4.30 8.42 -4.26
CA GLY A 111 -3.75 8.60 -5.61
C GLY A 111 -2.58 9.58 -5.61
N ILE A 112 -1.42 9.11 -6.05
CA ILE A 112 -0.21 9.94 -6.22
C ILE A 112 -0.10 10.34 -7.68
N GLN A 113 0.03 11.65 -7.92
CA GLN A 113 0.11 12.20 -9.27
C GLN A 113 1.43 11.80 -9.94
N HIS A 114 1.30 11.31 -11.17
CA HIS A 114 2.42 10.97 -12.03
C HIS A 114 2.03 11.24 -13.50
N LYS A 115 1.93 10.23 -14.33
CA LYS A 115 1.63 10.34 -15.77
C LYS A 115 0.19 9.92 -16.12
N GLN A 116 -0.74 10.04 -15.18
CA GLN A 116 -2.15 9.73 -15.44
C GLN A 116 -2.77 10.76 -16.41
N SER A 117 -3.83 10.33 -17.12
CA SER A 117 -4.57 11.22 -18.01
C SER A 117 -5.23 12.37 -17.26
N SER A 118 -5.37 13.52 -17.89
CA SER A 118 -6.05 14.69 -17.32
C SER A 118 -7.50 14.37 -16.89
N LYS A 119 -8.17 13.48 -17.62
CA LYS A 119 -9.52 13.02 -17.30
C LYS A 119 -9.54 12.27 -15.96
N PHE A 120 -8.62 11.31 -15.76
CA PHE A 120 -8.50 10.60 -14.51
C PHE A 120 -8.20 11.56 -13.34
N ILE A 121 -7.23 12.46 -13.52
CA ILE A 121 -6.86 13.44 -12.48
C ILE A 121 -8.08 14.30 -12.10
N LYS A 122 -8.84 14.77 -13.10
CA LYS A 122 -10.07 15.54 -12.83
C LYS A 122 -11.10 14.75 -12.04
N ASN A 123 -11.37 13.50 -12.47
CA ASN A 123 -12.34 12.63 -11.78
C ASN A 123 -11.88 12.35 -10.33
N TYR A 124 -10.60 12.02 -10.13
CA TYR A 124 -10.04 11.77 -8.81
C TYR A 124 -10.15 13.00 -7.90
N ASN A 125 -9.73 14.18 -8.37
CA ASN A 125 -9.77 15.42 -7.60
C ASN A 125 -11.20 15.84 -7.22
N ALA A 126 -12.21 15.49 -8.02
CA ALA A 126 -13.59 15.74 -7.68
C ALA A 126 -14.07 14.96 -6.44
N LYS A 127 -13.52 13.77 -6.24
CA LYS A 127 -13.89 12.85 -5.14
C LYS A 127 -13.14 13.14 -3.84
N VAL A 128 -11.83 13.36 -3.93
CA VAL A 128 -11.01 13.57 -2.73
C VAL A 128 -11.31 14.92 -2.05
N PRO A 129 -11.49 14.97 -0.72
CA PRO A 129 -11.79 16.20 0.01
C PRO A 129 -10.78 17.34 -0.23
N MET A 130 -9.48 17.05 -0.25
CA MET A 130 -8.44 18.05 -0.51
C MET A 130 -8.33 18.49 -1.97
N LYS A 131 -9.19 17.97 -2.88
CA LYS A 131 -9.34 18.38 -4.29
C LYS A 131 -8.05 18.29 -5.12
N ARG A 132 -7.10 17.49 -4.69
CA ARG A 132 -5.87 17.18 -5.42
C ARG A 132 -5.41 15.75 -5.17
N MET A 133 -4.66 15.20 -6.11
CA MET A 133 -3.85 14.01 -5.85
C MET A 133 -2.68 14.38 -4.94
N GLY A 134 -2.14 13.38 -4.24
CA GLY A 134 -0.91 13.54 -3.46
C GLY A 134 0.34 13.56 -4.33
N THR A 135 1.45 13.90 -3.71
CA THR A 135 2.81 13.82 -4.26
C THR A 135 3.69 12.94 -3.38
N PRO A 136 4.87 12.51 -3.82
CA PRO A 136 5.82 11.79 -2.96
C PRO A 136 6.16 12.53 -1.67
N GLU A 137 6.21 13.86 -1.72
CA GLU A 137 6.51 14.74 -0.58
C GLU A 137 5.40 14.72 0.48
N ASP A 138 4.17 14.42 0.11
CA ASP A 138 3.08 14.20 1.06
C ASP A 138 3.26 12.90 1.86
N ILE A 139 3.96 11.92 1.31
CA ILE A 139 4.12 10.56 1.90
C ILE A 139 5.41 10.43 2.72
N ALA A 140 6.51 10.93 2.18
CA ALA A 140 7.85 10.71 2.72
C ALA A 140 8.02 11.13 4.20
N PRO A 141 7.47 12.27 4.69
CA PRO A 141 7.62 12.67 6.09
C PRO A 141 7.03 11.65 7.07
N THR A 142 5.86 11.08 6.77
CA THR A 142 5.25 10.05 7.62
C THR A 142 6.07 8.78 7.65
N VAL A 143 6.63 8.35 6.52
CA VAL A 143 7.52 7.20 6.46
C VAL A 143 8.76 7.43 7.31
N SER A 144 9.41 8.60 7.16
CA SER A 144 10.58 8.98 7.95
C SER A 144 10.29 9.02 9.46
N PHE A 145 9.13 9.58 9.83
CA PHE A 145 8.68 9.59 11.23
C PHE A 145 8.51 8.18 11.78
N LEU A 146 7.82 7.29 11.06
CA LEU A 146 7.58 5.91 11.50
C LEU A 146 8.86 5.08 11.61
N LEU A 147 9.87 5.38 10.80
CA LEU A 147 11.18 4.74 10.88
C LEU A 147 12.04 5.24 12.03
N SER A 148 11.78 6.46 12.52
CA SER A 148 12.57 7.11 13.57
C SER A 148 12.21 6.61 14.98
N GLU A 149 13.07 6.91 15.94
CA GLU A 149 12.84 6.66 17.38
C GLU A 149 11.65 7.45 17.95
N LYS A 150 11.24 8.54 17.32
CA LYS A 150 10.05 9.33 17.72
C LYS A 150 8.75 8.53 17.64
N ALA A 151 8.75 7.42 16.90
CA ALA A 151 7.62 6.49 16.75
C ALA A 151 7.78 5.20 17.57
N ASN A 152 8.56 5.19 18.63
CA ASN A 152 8.92 3.98 19.39
C ASN A 152 7.73 3.22 19.98
N TYR A 153 6.59 3.86 20.19
CA TYR A 153 5.37 3.20 20.69
C TYR A 153 4.29 3.03 19.61
N ILE A 154 4.68 3.14 18.31
CA ILE A 154 3.77 2.98 17.17
C ILE A 154 4.15 1.72 16.41
N THR A 155 3.32 0.69 16.50
CA THR A 155 3.44 -0.56 15.74
C THR A 155 2.07 -1.12 15.38
N GLY A 156 1.97 -1.89 14.31
CA GLY A 156 0.72 -2.49 13.83
C GLY A 156 -0.23 -1.50 13.15
N GLN A 157 0.17 -0.23 13.01
CA GLN A 157 -0.69 0.82 12.47
C GLN A 157 -0.67 0.85 10.96
N ASN A 158 -1.78 1.31 10.39
CA ASN A 158 -1.91 1.68 8.99
C ASN A 158 -2.35 3.14 8.91
N ILE A 159 -1.48 4.00 8.40
CA ILE A 159 -1.75 5.43 8.30
C ILE A 159 -2.15 5.76 6.86
N ALA A 160 -3.40 6.16 6.68
CA ALA A 160 -3.87 6.68 5.40
C ALA A 160 -3.30 8.09 5.18
N ILE A 161 -2.73 8.31 3.99
CA ILE A 161 -2.26 9.62 3.53
C ILE A 161 -2.91 9.84 2.16
N ASP A 162 -4.15 10.32 2.17
CA ASP A 162 -5.06 10.17 1.05
C ASP A 162 -5.90 11.42 0.73
N GLY A 163 -5.60 12.53 1.38
CA GLY A 163 -6.34 13.80 1.20
C GLY A 163 -7.79 13.73 1.68
N GLY A 164 -8.10 12.75 2.55
CA GLY A 164 -9.44 12.51 3.11
C GLY A 164 -10.30 11.52 2.31
N TRP A 165 -9.72 10.80 1.35
CA TRP A 165 -10.44 9.79 0.54
C TRP A 165 -11.20 8.77 1.38
N THR A 166 -10.58 8.27 2.45
CA THR A 166 -11.19 7.25 3.33
C THR A 166 -12.03 7.83 4.47
N ALA A 167 -12.16 9.14 4.56
CA ALA A 167 -12.92 9.82 5.63
C ALA A 167 -14.39 10.07 5.27
N ILE A 168 -14.79 9.84 4.00
CA ILE A 168 -16.15 10.09 3.48
C ILE A 168 -16.69 8.88 2.75
#